data_d9c5cab0888a0fc9ddf2f61010b62980
#
_entry.id   d9c5cab0888a0fc9ddf2f61010b62980
#
_cell.length_a   1.000
_cell.length_b   1.000
_cell.length_c   1.000
_cell.angle_alpha   90.00
_cell.angle_beta   90.00
_cell.angle_gamma   90.00
#
_symmetry.space_group_name_H-M   'P 1'
#
loop_
_entity.id
_entity.type
_entity.pdbx_description
1 polymer ?
#
loop_
_entity_poly.entity_id
_entity_poly.type
_entity_poly.pdbx_seq_one_letter_code
_entity_poly.pdbx_strand_id
1 'polypeptide(L)'
;LQAYDLEGSIDDRRRPLVRIETPGFTDPLVAFVDTGFNGALLIDERQAARLRFSVARDSIKPVQLASQRNEDFRLGQGSFIWLGERRTIVAYVLIETPDERRARTARKTEEEILIGTELLWDCRLEIDFPARKVLISKVVERVTGPPHDHIGNQRSL
;
A
#
# COMPACT_ATOMS: atom_id res chain seq x y z
N LEU A 1 7.04 0.57 19.57
CA LEU A 1 6.30 0.95 18.36
C LEU A 1 6.08 2.46 18.39
N GLN A 2 6.47 3.12 17.31
CA GLN A 2 6.14 4.53 17.15
C GLN A 2 4.67 4.63 16.67
N ALA A 3 4.02 5.78 16.90
CA ALA A 3 2.61 6.00 16.57
C ALA A 3 2.26 5.82 15.07
N TYR A 4 3.24 5.59 14.24
CA TYR A 4 3.13 5.47 12.77
C TYR A 4 3.61 4.13 12.23
N ASP A 5 3.76 3.13 13.09
CA ASP A 5 4.16 1.80 12.65
C ASP A 5 2.92 0.96 12.37
N LEU A 6 2.97 0.16 11.32
CA LEU A 6 1.93 -0.79 10.94
C LEU A 6 2.49 -2.20 11.08
N GLU A 7 1.95 -2.95 12.03
CA GLU A 7 2.27 -4.36 12.18
C GLU A 7 1.39 -5.24 11.30
N GLY A 8 2.00 -6.27 10.77
CA GLY A 8 1.35 -7.29 9.97
C GLY A 8 1.84 -8.68 10.30
N SER A 9 1.41 -9.62 9.51
CA SER A 9 1.74 -11.04 9.68
C SER A 9 2.08 -11.69 8.33
N ILE A 10 2.53 -12.93 8.38
CA ILE A 10 2.78 -13.74 7.21
C ILE A 10 1.77 -14.88 7.22
N ASP A 11 1.03 -15.03 6.12
CA ASP A 11 0.02 -16.08 5.98
C ASP A 11 0.65 -17.48 5.76
N ASP A 12 -0.19 -18.51 5.69
CA ASP A 12 0.27 -19.89 5.50
C ASP A 12 0.87 -20.13 4.11
N ARG A 13 0.62 -19.24 3.15
CA ARG A 13 1.27 -19.25 1.83
C ARG A 13 2.56 -18.42 1.80
N ARG A 14 3.05 -17.99 2.97
CA ARG A 14 4.27 -17.18 3.15
C ARG A 14 4.19 -15.79 2.53
N ARG A 15 2.99 -15.22 2.44
CA ARG A 15 2.80 -13.87 1.91
C ARG A 15 2.71 -12.86 3.04
N PRO A 16 3.47 -11.76 2.99
CA PRO A 16 3.37 -10.69 3.97
C PRO A 16 2.06 -9.92 3.78
N LEU A 17 1.32 -9.73 4.86
CA LEU A 17 0.06 -9.00 4.86
C LEU A 17 -0.01 -8.02 6.02
N VAL A 18 -0.76 -6.95 5.81
CA VAL A 18 -1.10 -5.94 6.82
C VAL A 18 -2.60 -5.70 6.84
N ARG A 19 -3.09 -5.14 7.95
CA ARG A 19 -4.49 -4.76 8.11
C ARG A 19 -4.58 -3.24 8.11
N ILE A 20 -5.37 -2.71 7.17
CA ILE A 20 -5.57 -1.27 7.01
C ILE A 20 -6.93 -0.93 7.59
N GLU A 21 -6.95 -0.07 8.59
CA GLU A 21 -8.19 0.46 9.14
C GLU A 21 -8.85 1.42 8.13
N THR A 22 -10.12 1.22 7.89
CA THR A 22 -10.92 2.07 7.02
C THR A 22 -11.94 2.83 7.85
N PRO A 23 -11.85 4.16 7.92
CA PRO A 23 -12.81 4.96 8.67
C PRO A 23 -14.27 4.67 8.23
N GLY A 24 -15.13 4.38 9.19
CA GLY A 24 -16.54 4.07 8.94
C GLY A 24 -16.85 2.59 8.63
N PHE A 25 -15.86 1.71 8.72
CA PHE A 25 -16.06 0.26 8.61
C PHE A 25 -15.49 -0.46 9.84
N THR A 26 -16.18 -1.48 10.29
CA THR A 26 -15.77 -2.30 11.45
C THR A 26 -14.65 -3.26 11.10
N ASP A 27 -14.64 -3.76 9.85
CA ASP A 27 -13.66 -4.74 9.41
C ASP A 27 -12.52 -4.06 8.67
N PRO A 28 -11.26 -4.29 9.08
CA PRO A 28 -10.11 -3.78 8.35
C PRO A 28 -9.98 -4.42 6.97
N LEU A 29 -9.37 -3.71 6.04
CA LEU A 29 -8.95 -4.32 4.78
C LEU A 29 -7.66 -5.11 5.01
N VAL A 30 -7.65 -6.35 4.55
CA VAL A 30 -6.44 -7.17 4.52
C VAL A 30 -5.74 -6.96 3.20
N ALA A 31 -4.51 -6.47 3.24
CA ALA A 31 -3.74 -6.16 2.05
C ALA A 31 -2.39 -6.90 2.09
N PHE A 32 -1.99 -7.44 0.95
CA PHE A 32 -0.69 -8.08 0.78
C PHE A 32 0.35 -7.07 0.35
N VAL A 33 1.55 -7.18 0.91
CA VAL A 33 2.70 -6.36 0.53
C VAL A 33 3.38 -7.01 -0.68
N ASP A 34 3.34 -6.33 -1.81
CA ASP A 34 3.94 -6.78 -3.06
C ASP A 34 4.97 -5.78 -3.58
N THR A 35 6.25 -6.05 -3.32
CA THR A 35 7.36 -5.20 -3.77
C THR A 35 7.62 -5.28 -5.29
N GLY A 36 6.99 -6.22 -5.98
CA GLY A 36 7.00 -6.32 -7.44
C GLY A 36 5.93 -5.44 -8.11
N PHE A 37 4.97 -4.94 -7.36
CA PHE A 37 3.94 -4.04 -7.84
C PHE A 37 4.37 -2.57 -7.69
N ASN A 38 4.50 -1.85 -8.80
CA ASN A 38 5.01 -0.48 -8.80
C ASN A 38 3.96 0.59 -8.45
N GLY A 39 2.67 0.27 -8.43
CA GLY A 39 1.61 1.20 -8.04
C GLY A 39 1.51 1.39 -6.53
N ALA A 40 0.57 2.24 -6.11
CA ALA A 40 0.26 2.43 -4.70
C ALA A 40 -0.61 1.28 -4.16
N LEU A 41 -1.74 1.03 -4.83
CA LEU A 41 -2.76 0.10 -4.38
C LEU A 41 -3.41 -0.59 -5.58
N LEU A 42 -3.63 -1.90 -5.47
CA LEU A 42 -4.44 -2.69 -6.39
C LEU A 42 -5.64 -3.22 -5.64
N ILE A 43 -6.83 -2.97 -6.15
CA ILE A 43 -8.13 -3.30 -5.53
C ILE A 43 -9.14 -3.73 -6.59
N ASP A 44 -10.24 -4.33 -6.17
CA ASP A 44 -11.40 -4.57 -7.03
C ASP A 44 -12.40 -3.40 -7.00
N GLU A 45 -13.42 -3.44 -7.85
CA GLU A 45 -14.48 -2.41 -7.91
C GLU A 45 -15.26 -2.29 -6.59
N ARG A 46 -15.43 -3.37 -5.86
CA ARG A 46 -16.15 -3.41 -4.58
C ARG A 46 -15.36 -2.70 -3.49
N GLN A 47 -14.05 -2.97 -3.47
CA GLN A 47 -13.13 -2.32 -2.54
C GLN A 47 -12.96 -0.83 -2.88
N ALA A 48 -12.92 -0.48 -4.18
CA ALA A 48 -12.91 0.91 -4.61
C ALA A 48 -14.14 1.68 -4.14
N ALA A 49 -15.33 1.07 -4.25
CA ALA A 49 -16.56 1.65 -3.74
C ALA A 49 -16.54 1.80 -2.20
N ARG A 50 -16.06 0.78 -1.49
CA ARG A 50 -15.89 0.80 -0.03
C ARG A 50 -14.96 1.92 0.42
N LEU A 51 -13.85 2.11 -0.28
CA LEU A 51 -12.87 3.17 -0.02
C LEU A 51 -13.30 4.53 -0.57
N ARG A 52 -14.45 4.61 -1.25
CA ARG A 52 -14.96 5.83 -1.90
C ARG A 52 -14.00 6.42 -2.93
N PHE A 53 -13.34 5.55 -3.69
CA PHE A 53 -12.49 5.99 -4.79
C PHE A 53 -13.33 6.37 -6.00
N SER A 54 -12.98 7.48 -6.62
CA SER A 54 -13.55 7.91 -7.90
C SER A 54 -12.84 7.16 -9.02
N VAL A 55 -13.54 6.26 -9.70
CA VAL A 55 -12.98 5.42 -10.76
C VAL A 55 -13.25 6.06 -12.12
N ALA A 56 -12.18 6.32 -12.88
CA ALA A 56 -12.27 6.86 -14.23
C ALA A 56 -12.75 5.77 -15.20
N ARG A 57 -13.91 5.99 -15.85
CA ARG A 57 -14.55 4.99 -16.72
C ARG A 57 -13.75 4.69 -17.98
N ASP A 58 -12.99 5.66 -18.49
CA ASP A 58 -12.33 5.59 -19.81
C ASP A 58 -10.82 5.28 -19.71
N SER A 59 -10.28 5.06 -18.51
CA SER A 59 -8.86 4.79 -18.30
C SER A 59 -8.60 3.29 -18.18
N ILE A 60 -8.76 2.54 -19.24
CA ILE A 60 -8.37 1.12 -19.24
C ILE A 60 -6.87 1.06 -19.49
N LYS A 61 -6.13 0.44 -18.57
CA LYS A 61 -4.71 0.16 -18.70
C LYS A 61 -4.45 -1.33 -18.56
N PRO A 62 -3.87 -1.97 -19.58
CA PRO A 62 -3.38 -3.33 -19.43
C PRO A 62 -2.16 -3.31 -18.50
N VAL A 63 -2.17 -4.11 -17.48
CA VAL A 63 -1.04 -4.30 -16.57
C VAL A 63 -0.66 -5.77 -16.59
N GLN A 64 0.62 -6.03 -16.81
CA GLN A 64 1.15 -7.38 -16.70
C GLN A 64 1.40 -7.69 -15.22
N LEU A 65 0.67 -8.63 -14.68
CA LEU A 65 0.89 -9.13 -13.33
C LEU A 65 2.07 -10.13 -13.30
N ALA A 66 2.60 -10.38 -12.11
CA ALA A 66 3.64 -11.39 -11.90
C ALA A 66 3.24 -12.79 -12.40
N SER A 67 1.93 -13.07 -12.49
CA SER A 67 1.34 -14.27 -13.07
C SER A 67 1.45 -14.36 -14.60
N GLN A 68 2.06 -13.35 -15.26
CA GLN A 68 2.12 -13.18 -16.74
C GLN A 68 0.73 -13.03 -17.42
N ARG A 69 -0.33 -12.83 -16.65
CA ARG A 69 -1.64 -12.50 -17.20
C ARG A 69 -1.72 -10.99 -17.42
N ASN A 70 -2.21 -10.62 -18.59
CA ASN A 70 -2.60 -9.25 -18.85
C ASN A 70 -4.04 -9.08 -18.34
N GLU A 71 -4.20 -8.21 -17.37
CA GLU A 71 -5.51 -7.86 -16.84
C GLU A 71 -5.79 -6.38 -17.10
N ASP A 72 -7.05 -6.05 -17.32
CA ASP A 72 -7.47 -4.69 -17.57
C ASP A 72 -7.82 -4.00 -16.25
N PHE A 73 -7.19 -2.87 -16.02
CA PHE A 73 -7.44 -2.04 -14.85
C PHE A 73 -7.96 -0.67 -15.25
N ARG A 74 -8.78 -0.10 -14.40
CA ARG A 74 -9.11 1.32 -14.39
C ARG A 74 -8.31 2.04 -13.33
N LEU A 75 -8.13 3.34 -13.48
CA LEU A 75 -7.54 4.16 -12.45
C LEU A 75 -8.64 4.72 -11.55
N GLY A 76 -8.46 4.54 -10.25
CA GLY A 76 -9.32 5.13 -9.22
C GLY A 76 -8.51 6.09 -8.37
N GLN A 77 -9.05 7.28 -8.12
CA GLN A 77 -8.42 8.26 -7.24
C GLN A 77 -9.21 8.39 -5.95
N GLY A 78 -8.51 8.40 -4.84
CA GLY A 78 -9.13 8.53 -3.52
C GLY A 78 -8.12 8.86 -2.44
N SER A 79 -8.64 9.10 -1.24
CA SER A 79 -7.82 9.34 -0.06
C SER A 79 -8.02 8.21 0.95
N PHE A 80 -6.91 7.78 1.55
CA PHE A 80 -6.97 6.84 2.65
C PHE A 80 -5.89 7.14 3.71
N ILE A 81 -6.02 6.53 4.87
CA ILE A 81 -5.04 6.73 5.95
C ILE A 81 -3.93 5.70 5.82
N TRP A 82 -2.71 6.17 5.64
CA TRP A 82 -1.51 5.37 5.58
C TRP A 82 -0.51 5.81 6.62
N LEU A 83 -0.16 4.92 7.54
CA LEU A 83 0.76 5.22 8.66
C LEU A 83 0.39 6.51 9.40
N GLY A 84 -0.90 6.68 9.70
CA GLY A 84 -1.43 7.85 10.42
C GLY A 84 -1.62 9.11 9.58
N GLU A 85 -1.23 9.09 8.30
CA GLU A 85 -1.37 10.25 7.40
C GLU A 85 -2.44 10.02 6.34
N ARG A 86 -3.23 11.07 6.07
CA ARG A 86 -4.14 11.06 4.93
C ARG A 86 -3.36 11.27 3.65
N ARG A 87 -3.38 10.30 2.76
CA ARG A 87 -2.77 10.38 1.43
C ARG A 87 -3.82 10.30 0.35
N THR A 88 -3.66 11.12 -0.67
CA THR A 88 -4.41 10.98 -1.92
C THR A 88 -3.56 10.12 -2.85
N ILE A 89 -4.13 9.02 -3.31
CA ILE A 89 -3.44 8.04 -4.15
C ILE A 89 -4.26 7.71 -5.39
N VAL A 90 -3.58 7.18 -6.38
CA VAL A 90 -4.17 6.54 -7.55
C VAL A 90 -4.07 5.04 -7.37
N ALA A 91 -5.21 4.36 -7.35
CA ALA A 91 -5.27 2.91 -7.28
C ALA A 91 -5.52 2.30 -8.67
N TYR A 92 -5.00 1.10 -8.86
CA TYR A 92 -5.39 0.23 -9.97
C TYR A 92 -6.62 -0.56 -9.55
N VAL A 93 -7.72 -0.39 -10.27
CA VAL A 93 -9.00 -1.04 -9.97
C VAL A 93 -9.25 -2.13 -10.98
N LEU A 94 -9.23 -3.38 -10.53
CA LEU A 94 -9.46 -4.56 -11.38
C LEU A 94 -10.87 -4.53 -11.95
N ILE A 95 -10.96 -4.69 -13.27
CA ILE A 95 -12.22 -4.78 -13.98
C ILE A 95 -12.58 -6.26 -14.07
N GLU A 96 -13.67 -6.64 -13.41
CA GLU A 96 -14.19 -8.00 -13.49
C GLU A 96 -15.34 -8.07 -14.48
N THR A 97 -15.34 -9.07 -15.33
CA THR A 97 -16.52 -9.45 -16.10
C THR A 97 -17.61 -9.99 -15.16
N PRO A 98 -18.90 -9.95 -15.56
CA PRO A 98 -19.97 -10.55 -14.77
C PRO A 98 -19.75 -12.04 -14.47
N ASP A 99 -19.10 -12.78 -15.37
CA ASP A 99 -18.82 -14.20 -15.19
C ASP A 99 -17.70 -14.44 -14.16
N GLU A 100 -16.62 -13.66 -14.22
CA GLU A 100 -15.54 -13.71 -13.22
C GLU A 100 -16.07 -13.36 -11.84
N ARG A 101 -16.91 -12.33 -11.74
CA ARG A 101 -17.55 -11.94 -10.49
C ARG A 101 -18.42 -13.08 -9.92
N ARG A 102 -19.21 -13.75 -10.76
CA ARG A 102 -20.01 -14.91 -10.35
C ARG A 102 -19.15 -16.08 -9.88
N ALA A 103 -18.09 -16.38 -10.62
CA ALA A 103 -17.14 -17.45 -10.28
C ALA A 103 -16.43 -17.19 -8.94
N ARG A 104 -16.01 -15.96 -8.70
CA ARG A 104 -15.39 -15.54 -7.44
C ARG A 104 -16.36 -15.64 -6.26
N THR A 105 -17.59 -15.14 -6.42
CA THR A 105 -18.63 -15.24 -5.40
C THR A 105 -18.96 -16.69 -5.07
N ALA A 106 -19.05 -17.56 -6.07
CA ALA A 106 -19.31 -18.98 -5.88
C ALA A 106 -18.17 -19.69 -5.11
N ARG A 107 -16.92 -19.27 -5.32
CA ARG A 107 -15.74 -19.78 -4.61
C ARG A 107 -15.55 -19.17 -3.22
N LYS A 108 -16.34 -18.16 -2.86
CA LYS A 108 -16.17 -17.35 -1.63
C LYS A 108 -14.75 -16.76 -1.49
N THR A 109 -14.09 -16.48 -2.61
CA THR A 109 -12.79 -15.84 -2.64
C THR A 109 -12.99 -14.34 -2.77
N GLU A 110 -12.27 -13.58 -1.96
CA GLU A 110 -12.14 -12.13 -2.14
C GLU A 110 -10.93 -11.87 -3.04
N GLU A 111 -11.04 -10.83 -3.89
CA GLU A 111 -9.87 -10.36 -4.60
C GLU A 111 -8.84 -9.81 -3.63
N GLU A 112 -7.59 -10.12 -3.90
CA GLU A 112 -6.49 -9.70 -3.05
C GLU A 112 -6.22 -8.20 -3.26
N ILE A 113 -6.11 -7.47 -2.17
CA ILE A 113 -5.61 -6.11 -2.17
C ILE A 113 -4.09 -6.18 -2.14
N LEU A 114 -3.42 -5.47 -3.06
CA LEU A 114 -1.97 -5.36 -3.06
C LEU A 114 -1.54 -3.94 -2.69
N ILE A 115 -0.55 -3.85 -1.83
CA ILE A 115 0.19 -2.62 -1.53
C ILE A 115 1.50 -2.67 -2.29
N GLY A 116 1.74 -1.68 -3.13
CA GLY A 116 2.94 -1.62 -3.95
C GLY A 116 3.96 -0.60 -3.49
N THR A 117 5.03 -0.51 -4.28
CA THR A 117 6.22 0.28 -3.94
C THR A 117 5.97 1.78 -3.85
N GLU A 118 4.95 2.31 -4.53
CA GLU A 118 4.61 3.73 -4.42
C GLU A 118 4.20 4.12 -2.99
N LEU A 119 3.44 3.27 -2.28
CA LEU A 119 3.10 3.48 -0.86
C LEU A 119 4.27 3.20 0.08
N LEU A 120 5.18 2.32 -0.32
CA LEU A 120 6.32 1.89 0.49
C LEU A 120 7.55 2.76 0.30
N TRP A 121 7.55 3.71 -0.65
CA TRP A 121 8.74 4.46 -1.07
C TRP A 121 9.45 5.19 0.06
N ASP A 122 8.69 5.78 0.99
CA ASP A 122 9.20 6.51 2.16
C ASP A 122 9.10 5.69 3.46
N CYS A 123 9.00 4.37 3.32
CA CYS A 123 8.83 3.44 4.43
C CYS A 123 10.03 2.50 4.56
N ARG A 124 10.25 2.05 5.76
CA ARG A 124 11.08 0.89 6.06
C ARG A 124 10.16 -0.32 6.17
N LEU A 125 10.44 -1.35 5.37
CA LEU A 125 9.75 -2.63 5.41
C LEU A 125 10.66 -3.68 6.02
N GLU A 126 10.21 -4.33 7.09
CA GLU A 126 10.87 -5.46 7.73
C GLU A 126 9.97 -6.69 7.65
N ILE A 127 10.51 -7.79 7.17
CA ILE A 127 9.80 -9.08 7.06
C ILE A 127 10.62 -10.13 7.79
N ASP A 128 10.05 -10.66 8.88
CA ASP A 128 10.63 -11.74 9.68
C ASP A 128 9.83 -13.02 9.44
N PHE A 129 10.31 -13.88 8.56
CA PHE A 129 9.64 -15.13 8.21
C PHE A 129 9.59 -16.13 9.37
N PRO A 130 10.67 -16.35 10.17
CA PRO A 130 10.62 -17.20 11.34
C PRO A 130 9.60 -16.74 12.39
N ALA A 131 9.55 -15.45 12.67
CA ALA A 131 8.60 -14.87 13.63
C ALA A 131 7.21 -14.64 13.03
N ARG A 132 7.04 -14.81 11.71
CA ARG A 132 5.81 -14.53 10.94
C ARG A 132 5.30 -13.11 11.14
N LYS A 133 6.21 -12.14 11.17
CA LYS A 133 5.91 -10.73 11.40
C LYS A 133 6.28 -9.87 10.21
N VAL A 134 5.49 -8.82 10.01
CA VAL A 134 5.76 -7.73 9.07
C VAL A 134 5.70 -6.43 9.85
N LEU A 135 6.62 -5.53 9.59
CA LEU A 135 6.60 -4.19 10.14
C LEU A 135 6.85 -3.18 9.02
N ILE A 136 5.96 -2.21 8.89
CA ILE A 136 6.11 -1.06 8.00
C ILE A 136 6.20 0.18 8.87
N SER A 137 7.30 0.90 8.78
CA SER A 137 7.56 2.10 9.57
C SER A 137 7.82 3.28 8.65
N LYS A 138 7.35 4.46 9.04
CA LYS A 138 7.70 5.69 8.33
C LYS A 138 9.16 6.05 8.58
N VAL A 139 9.92 6.32 7.51
CA VAL A 139 11.27 6.86 7.63
C VAL A 139 11.16 8.35 7.95
N VAL A 140 11.46 8.70 9.19
CA VAL A 140 11.61 10.10 9.58
C VAL A 140 13.04 10.51 9.21
N GLU A 141 13.22 11.33 8.19
CA GLU A 141 14.51 11.94 7.92
C GLU A 141 14.95 12.75 9.16
N ARG A 142 16.01 12.31 9.80
CA ARG A 142 16.66 13.17 10.78
C ARG A 142 17.24 14.35 9.99
N VAL A 143 16.63 15.51 10.16
CA VAL A 143 17.23 16.77 9.71
C VAL A 143 18.56 16.87 10.45
N THR A 144 19.64 16.42 9.83
CA THR A 144 20.98 16.76 10.27
C THR A 144 21.13 18.25 9.98
N GLY A 145 21.00 19.05 11.03
CA GLY A 145 21.28 20.47 10.94
C GLY A 145 22.66 20.69 10.31
N PRO A 146 22.86 21.79 9.61
CA PRO A 146 24.16 22.10 9.02
C PRO A 146 25.24 22.05 10.10
N PRO A 147 26.45 21.54 9.78
CA PRO A 147 27.55 21.54 10.73
C PRO A 147 27.78 22.98 11.22
N HIS A 148 27.74 23.16 12.54
CA HIS A 148 28.10 24.43 13.14
C HIS A 148 29.57 24.68 12.79
N ASP A 149 29.83 25.56 11.82
CA ASP A 149 31.16 26.12 11.56
C ASP A 149 31.58 26.87 12.81
N HIS A 150 32.45 26.25 13.57
CA HIS A 150 33.22 26.94 14.57
C HIS A 150 34.17 27.93 13.87
N ILE A 151 33.64 29.15 13.69
CA ILE A 151 34.51 30.27 13.32
C ILE A 151 35.43 30.53 14.49
N GLY A 152 36.62 29.99 14.38
CA GLY A 152 37.70 30.24 15.30
C GLY A 152 38.06 31.74 15.28
N ASN A 153 37.83 32.37 16.41
CA ASN A 153 38.19 33.74 16.66
C ASN A 153 39.70 33.83 16.86
N GLN A 154 40.46 34.06 15.79
CA GLN A 154 41.89 34.44 15.90
C GLN A 154 41.96 35.94 16.13
N ARG A 155 42.14 36.30 17.39
CA ARG A 155 42.69 37.61 17.76
C ARG A 155 44.19 37.56 17.50
N SER A 156 44.65 38.35 16.58
CA SER A 156 46.08 38.71 16.42
C SER A 156 46.35 40.03 17.16
N LEU A 157 47.42 40.01 17.87
CA LEU A 157 48.08 41.15 18.49
C LEU A 157 48.70 42.10 17.44
#